data_b2d6185bdabc2998fe3e87bc77b4f58c
#
_entry.id   b2d6185bdabc2998fe3e87bc77b4f58c
#
_cell.length_a   1.000
_cell.length_b   1.000
_cell.length_c   1.000
_cell.angle_alpha   90.00
_cell.angle_beta   90.00
_cell.angle_gamma   90.00
#
_symmetry.space_group_name_H-M   'P 1'
#
loop_
_entity.id
_entity.type
_entity.pdbx_description
1 polymer ?
#
loop_
_entity_poly.entity_id
_entity_poly.type
_entity_poly.pdbx_seq_one_letter_code
_entity_poly.pdbx_strand_id
1 'polypeptide(L)'
;MYMNYEIIVVGAGHAGCEAALASSKRHKTLLVTGSLDNIATMPCNPSIGGSAKGIVVREIDALGGYMGKCADKTLLQQKMLNKSKGPAVKSLRCQADKISYPQEMVRHLKEQKNLTILEGTVEDLIIKDKKVGGIILEDGTKITSDIVILTTGTYLKSDILIGNTRTSSGPNSQKNSKYLSDKLKSYGFDILRLKTGTPPRIERSSIDFSKTKREDGDKESYTFSFDNEIYYDINNQEPCHLIYTTEETKKIILENLTKSSMYGGLNDIKGVGPRYCPSIEDKIVRFKDKEIHQLFLEPESKYYDDIYIQGFSTSMPIDVQEKMVHSLPGLENAKILRYAYAIEYDAIYPTQINSSLETKIIENLFTAGQINGTSGYEEAACQGLMAGINASLKLENQPPLVLKRNEAYIGVLIDDLVTKGTNEPYRLLTSRAEYRLLLRHDNADLRLTEYGYKAGMISEERYQKFKEKKENIENLLKILKTIKVDKITGETYIKRPENTIFDITDVLDKKYTKEELEQAEIILKYEGYIKKIEKEAERMLKLEYKKIPEDIDYDK
;
A
#
# COMPACT_ATOMS: atom_id res chain seq x y z
N MET A 1 -3.67 33.20 19.04
CA MET A 1 -4.36 33.21 17.74
C MET A 1 -4.97 31.83 17.56
N TYR A 2 -6.30 31.70 17.56
CA TYR A 2 -6.93 30.39 17.32
C TYR A 2 -6.75 30.04 15.85
N MET A 3 -5.89 29.06 15.55
CA MET A 3 -5.76 28.50 14.21
C MET A 3 -6.97 27.58 13.97
N ASN A 4 -7.80 27.91 13.00
CA ASN A 4 -8.97 27.12 12.60
C ASN A 4 -8.76 26.56 11.20
N TYR A 5 -8.95 25.25 11.06
CA TYR A 5 -8.92 24.52 9.81
C TYR A 5 -10.24 23.78 9.60
N GLU A 6 -10.56 23.43 8.35
CA GLU A 6 -11.71 22.57 8.08
C GLU A 6 -11.36 21.10 8.33
N ILE A 7 -10.16 20.68 7.92
CA ILE A 7 -9.67 19.32 8.11
C ILE A 7 -8.26 19.35 8.73
N ILE A 8 -8.02 18.51 9.74
CA ILE A 8 -6.68 18.23 10.27
C ILE A 8 -6.34 16.78 9.98
N VAL A 9 -5.17 16.53 9.37
CA VAL A 9 -4.58 15.21 9.17
C VAL A 9 -3.42 15.05 10.14
N VAL A 10 -3.43 13.99 10.94
CA VAL A 10 -2.42 13.71 11.97
C VAL A 10 -1.52 12.55 11.52
N GLY A 11 -0.25 12.84 11.29
CA GLY A 11 0.74 11.91 10.74
C GLY A 11 0.97 12.14 9.25
N ALA A 12 2.23 12.17 8.81
CA ALA A 12 2.64 12.42 7.42
C ALA A 12 3.33 11.21 6.77
N GLY A 13 2.91 9.99 7.14
CA GLY A 13 3.22 8.79 6.38
C GLY A 13 2.41 8.71 5.08
N HIS A 14 2.45 7.57 4.38
CA HIS A 14 1.76 7.43 3.09
C HIS A 14 0.25 7.70 3.18
N ALA A 15 -0.42 7.27 4.27
CA ALA A 15 -1.83 7.58 4.49
C ALA A 15 -2.06 9.08 4.70
N GLY A 16 -1.25 9.73 5.52
CA GLY A 16 -1.40 11.15 5.81
C GLY A 16 -1.13 12.04 4.60
N CYS A 17 -0.13 11.69 3.79
CA CYS A 17 0.16 12.42 2.55
C CYS A 17 -1.02 12.36 1.58
N GLU A 18 -1.55 11.17 1.31
CA GLU A 18 -2.70 11.01 0.41
C GLU A 18 -3.98 11.67 0.96
N ALA A 19 -4.23 11.56 2.29
CA ALA A 19 -5.36 12.22 2.92
C ALA A 19 -5.24 13.75 2.84
N ALA A 20 -4.06 14.31 3.10
CA ALA A 20 -3.81 15.74 3.02
C ALA A 20 -3.94 16.26 1.58
N LEU A 21 -3.40 15.54 0.59
CA LEU A 21 -3.55 15.87 -0.82
C LEU A 21 -5.02 15.86 -1.26
N ALA A 22 -5.78 14.84 -0.85
CA ALA A 22 -7.19 14.74 -1.18
C ALA A 22 -8.02 15.86 -0.54
N SER A 23 -7.83 16.10 0.76
CA SER A 23 -8.57 17.11 1.51
C SER A 23 -8.27 18.53 1.01
N SER A 24 -6.99 18.84 0.77
CA SER A 24 -6.55 20.18 0.37
C SER A 24 -6.95 20.59 -1.05
N LYS A 25 -7.49 19.69 -1.87
CA LYS A 25 -8.06 20.05 -3.16
C LYS A 25 -9.15 21.11 -3.03
N ARG A 26 -9.96 21.06 -1.96
CA ARG A 26 -11.14 21.89 -1.79
C ARG A 26 -11.24 22.57 -0.42
N HIS A 27 -10.56 22.05 0.61
CA HIS A 27 -10.72 22.47 1.99
C HIS A 27 -9.40 22.94 2.61
N LYS A 28 -9.48 23.94 3.50
CA LYS A 28 -8.34 24.40 4.28
C LYS A 28 -7.86 23.30 5.22
N THR A 29 -6.75 22.68 4.88
CA THR A 29 -6.24 21.47 5.52
C THR A 29 -4.93 21.75 6.26
N LEU A 30 -4.79 21.17 7.45
CA LEU A 30 -3.54 21.11 8.21
C LEU A 30 -3.02 19.68 8.24
N LEU A 31 -1.78 19.47 7.83
CA LEU A 31 -1.04 18.23 8.03
C LEU A 31 -0.08 18.40 9.20
N VAL A 32 -0.27 17.63 10.28
CA VAL A 32 0.59 17.66 11.46
C VAL A 32 1.47 16.42 11.50
N THR A 33 2.77 16.60 11.69
CA THR A 33 3.74 15.51 11.76
C THR A 33 4.72 15.72 12.90
N GLY A 34 5.16 14.64 13.56
CA GLY A 34 6.16 14.70 14.63
C GLY A 34 7.56 15.13 14.16
N SER A 35 7.84 15.06 12.85
CA SER A 35 9.05 15.59 12.22
C SER A 35 8.82 15.84 10.73
N LEU A 36 9.26 16.99 10.24
CA LEU A 36 9.20 17.33 8.82
C LEU A 36 10.12 16.44 7.96
N ASP A 37 11.22 15.96 8.52
CA ASP A 37 12.18 15.08 7.83
C ASP A 37 11.61 13.66 7.60
N ASN A 38 10.51 13.32 8.27
CA ASN A 38 9.92 11.99 8.20
C ASN A 38 8.71 11.89 7.26
N ILE A 39 8.37 12.96 6.55
CA ILE A 39 7.24 12.97 5.62
C ILE A 39 7.48 11.94 4.51
N ALA A 40 6.53 11.03 4.31
CA ALA A 40 6.53 9.98 3.30
C ALA A 40 7.76 9.05 3.31
N THR A 41 8.49 8.97 4.43
CA THR A 41 9.66 8.09 4.54
C THR A 41 9.25 6.60 4.49
N MET A 42 10.19 5.79 4.01
CA MET A 42 10.04 4.33 3.88
C MET A 42 10.97 3.60 4.86
N PRO A 43 10.62 3.42 6.13
CA PRO A 43 11.52 2.80 7.12
C PRO A 43 11.79 1.31 6.85
N CYS A 44 10.91 0.64 6.13
CA CYS A 44 11.06 -0.73 5.67
C CYS A 44 11.58 -0.76 4.21
N ASN A 45 11.27 -1.81 3.45
CA ASN A 45 11.63 -1.94 2.04
C ASN A 45 11.06 -0.76 1.22
N PRO A 46 11.88 -0.02 0.45
CA PRO A 46 11.40 1.05 -0.43
C PRO A 46 10.78 0.49 -1.73
N SER A 47 9.97 -0.53 -1.64
CA SER A 47 9.27 -1.16 -2.75
C SER A 47 7.81 -0.76 -2.76
N ILE A 48 7.34 -0.24 -3.89
CA ILE A 48 5.95 0.12 -4.17
C ILE A 48 5.38 -0.89 -5.18
N GLY A 49 4.17 -1.38 -4.92
CA GLY A 49 3.49 -2.35 -5.78
C GLY A 49 3.84 -3.80 -5.49
N GLY A 50 3.79 -4.64 -6.54
CA GLY A 50 3.83 -6.08 -6.40
C GLY A 50 2.45 -6.72 -6.52
N SER A 51 2.35 -8.04 -6.33
CA SER A 51 1.08 -8.78 -6.48
C SER A 51 -0.04 -8.17 -5.63
N ALA A 52 -1.19 -7.91 -6.19
CA ALA A 52 -2.31 -7.14 -5.65
C ALA A 52 -1.98 -5.65 -5.41
N LYS A 53 -0.86 -5.35 -4.76
CA LYS A 53 -0.50 -3.99 -4.34
C LYS A 53 -0.26 -3.05 -5.52
N GLY A 54 0.39 -3.51 -6.61
CA GLY A 54 0.53 -2.70 -7.82
C GLY A 54 -0.82 -2.37 -8.48
N ILE A 55 -1.84 -3.22 -8.30
CA ILE A 55 -3.20 -2.91 -8.72
C ILE A 55 -3.76 -1.76 -7.87
N VAL A 56 -3.57 -1.81 -6.53
CA VAL A 56 -3.99 -0.73 -5.63
C VAL A 56 -3.31 0.60 -5.96
N VAL A 57 -2.02 0.59 -6.31
CA VAL A 57 -1.32 1.83 -6.72
C VAL A 57 -1.95 2.43 -7.98
N ARG A 58 -2.32 1.59 -8.96
CA ARG A 58 -3.06 2.03 -10.15
C ARG A 58 -4.47 2.54 -9.80
N GLU A 59 -5.14 1.94 -8.82
CA GLU A 59 -6.43 2.39 -8.32
C GLU A 59 -6.32 3.74 -7.59
N ILE A 60 -5.26 3.94 -6.79
CA ILE A 60 -4.93 5.23 -6.17
C ILE A 60 -4.75 6.31 -7.24
N ASP A 61 -3.96 6.04 -8.28
CA ASP A 61 -3.73 6.97 -9.38
C ASP A 61 -5.01 7.27 -10.17
N ALA A 62 -5.82 6.24 -10.47
CA ALA A 62 -7.10 6.40 -11.17
C ALA A 62 -8.11 7.26 -10.39
N LEU A 63 -8.06 7.25 -9.07
CA LEU A 63 -8.84 8.12 -8.19
C LEU A 63 -8.25 9.52 -8.01
N GLY A 64 -7.05 9.79 -8.52
CA GLY A 64 -6.37 11.08 -8.40
C GLY A 64 -5.40 11.22 -7.24
N GLY A 65 -5.00 10.10 -6.59
CA GLY A 65 -3.90 10.08 -5.63
C GLY A 65 -2.52 10.21 -6.29
N TYR A 66 -1.47 10.34 -5.49
CA TYR A 66 -0.14 10.71 -5.99
C TYR A 66 0.93 9.62 -5.85
N MET A 67 0.72 8.59 -5.04
CA MET A 67 1.71 7.54 -4.78
C MET A 67 2.29 6.92 -6.06
N GLY A 68 1.45 6.61 -7.04
CA GLY A 68 1.87 6.01 -8.32
C GLY A 68 2.80 6.93 -9.10
N LYS A 69 2.42 8.19 -9.28
CA LYS A 69 3.20 9.20 -9.99
C LYS A 69 4.50 9.54 -9.25
N CYS A 70 4.48 9.58 -7.92
CA CYS A 70 5.67 9.76 -7.10
C CYS A 70 6.65 8.59 -7.28
N ALA A 71 6.16 7.35 -7.30
CA ALA A 71 6.98 6.18 -7.55
C ALA A 71 7.59 6.16 -8.96
N ASP A 72 6.81 6.53 -9.98
CA ASP A 72 7.29 6.61 -11.38
C ASP A 72 8.43 7.63 -11.55
N LYS A 73 8.39 8.74 -10.80
CA LYS A 73 9.43 9.78 -10.82
C LYS A 73 10.71 9.41 -10.07
N THR A 74 10.66 8.47 -9.16
CA THR A 74 11.73 8.24 -8.17
C THR A 74 12.20 6.79 -8.10
N LEU A 75 11.90 5.99 -9.10
CA LEU A 75 12.26 4.58 -9.13
C LEU A 75 13.77 4.36 -9.33
N LEU A 76 14.26 3.29 -8.73
CA LEU A 76 15.57 2.70 -8.99
C LEU A 76 15.47 1.54 -9.99
N GLN A 77 14.40 0.74 -9.86
CA GLN A 77 14.13 -0.40 -10.72
C GLN A 77 12.64 -0.65 -10.81
N GLN A 78 12.19 -1.16 -11.94
CA GLN A 78 10.83 -1.63 -12.13
C GLN A 78 10.77 -3.05 -12.69
N LYS A 79 9.71 -3.77 -12.34
CA LYS A 79 9.47 -5.13 -12.84
C LYS A 79 7.98 -5.43 -12.91
N MET A 80 7.50 -5.85 -14.08
CA MET A 80 6.14 -6.35 -14.23
C MET A 80 6.09 -7.82 -13.79
N LEU A 81 5.39 -8.09 -12.71
CA LEU A 81 5.26 -9.42 -12.15
C LEU A 81 4.15 -10.23 -12.85
N ASN A 82 4.30 -11.56 -12.84
CA ASN A 82 3.31 -12.52 -13.34
C ASN A 82 2.93 -12.33 -14.83
N LYS A 83 3.85 -11.85 -15.69
CA LYS A 83 3.61 -11.65 -17.13
C LYS A 83 3.01 -12.88 -17.82
N SER A 84 3.47 -14.09 -17.45
CA SER A 84 3.01 -15.35 -18.02
C SER A 84 1.74 -15.94 -17.41
N LYS A 85 1.20 -15.35 -16.34
CA LYS A 85 0.05 -15.89 -15.59
C LYS A 85 -1.29 -15.29 -15.97
N GLY A 86 -1.33 -14.44 -16.99
CA GLY A 86 -2.54 -13.78 -17.48
C GLY A 86 -2.86 -12.46 -16.75
N PRO A 87 -3.86 -11.70 -17.27
CA PRO A 87 -4.11 -10.31 -16.88
C PRO A 87 -4.61 -10.16 -15.44
N ALA A 88 -5.30 -11.16 -14.89
CA ALA A 88 -5.90 -11.08 -13.55
C ALA A 88 -4.89 -10.97 -12.39
N VAL A 89 -3.62 -11.27 -12.61
CA VAL A 89 -2.56 -11.25 -11.59
C VAL A 89 -1.30 -10.50 -12.03
N LYS A 90 -1.27 -10.01 -13.26
CA LYS A 90 -0.20 -9.14 -13.78
C LYS A 90 -0.18 -7.86 -12.96
N SER A 91 0.99 -7.45 -12.47
CA SER A 91 1.09 -6.29 -11.58
C SER A 91 2.50 -5.70 -11.55
N LEU A 92 2.61 -4.38 -11.58
CA LEU A 92 3.87 -3.66 -11.52
C LEU A 92 4.43 -3.63 -10.10
N ARG A 93 5.75 -3.76 -10.00
CA ARG A 93 6.54 -3.48 -8.80
C ARG A 93 7.65 -2.50 -9.15
N CYS A 94 7.84 -1.52 -8.31
CA CYS A 94 8.89 -0.51 -8.37
C CYS A 94 9.74 -0.57 -7.10
N GLN A 95 11.07 -0.56 -7.25
CA GLN A 95 11.99 -0.22 -6.18
C GLN A 95 12.17 1.29 -6.20
N ALA A 96 11.68 2.00 -5.18
CA ALA A 96 11.76 3.44 -5.08
C ALA A 96 13.05 3.89 -4.38
N ASP A 97 13.53 5.10 -4.69
CA ASP A 97 14.65 5.71 -3.99
C ASP A 97 14.18 6.34 -2.68
N LYS A 98 14.75 5.92 -1.55
CA LYS A 98 14.37 6.40 -0.20
C LYS A 98 14.62 7.88 0.05
N ILE A 99 15.45 8.53 -0.75
CA ILE A 99 15.70 9.98 -0.66
C ILE A 99 14.78 10.74 -1.60
N SER A 100 14.75 10.32 -2.87
CA SER A 100 13.99 11.02 -3.91
C SER A 100 12.47 10.94 -3.70
N TYR A 101 11.95 9.79 -3.23
CA TYR A 101 10.51 9.61 -3.04
C TYR A 101 9.92 10.57 -1.97
N PRO A 102 10.47 10.67 -0.75
CA PRO A 102 10.03 11.66 0.23
C PRO A 102 10.18 13.09 -0.27
N GLN A 103 11.30 13.42 -0.95
CA GLN A 103 11.53 14.75 -1.49
C GLN A 103 10.48 15.14 -2.52
N GLU A 104 10.13 14.24 -3.45
CA GLU A 104 9.09 14.48 -4.45
C GLU A 104 7.70 14.60 -3.81
N MET A 105 7.39 13.78 -2.81
CA MET A 105 6.13 13.89 -2.07
C MET A 105 6.03 15.23 -1.33
N VAL A 106 7.08 15.64 -0.62
CA VAL A 106 7.15 16.93 0.08
C VAL A 106 7.02 18.09 -0.89
N ARG A 107 7.69 18.03 -2.05
CA ARG A 107 7.56 19.04 -3.11
C ARG A 107 6.09 19.18 -3.52
N HIS A 108 5.42 18.08 -3.82
CA HIS A 108 4.03 18.07 -4.25
C HIS A 108 3.06 18.54 -3.16
N LEU A 109 3.27 18.15 -1.89
CA LEU A 109 2.50 18.66 -0.76
C LEU A 109 2.61 20.19 -0.61
N LYS A 110 3.82 20.75 -0.76
CA LYS A 110 4.08 22.19 -0.65
C LYS A 110 3.43 23.02 -1.78
N GLU A 111 3.13 22.41 -2.91
CA GLU A 111 2.43 23.05 -4.03
C GLU A 111 0.92 23.23 -3.80
N GLN A 112 0.35 22.55 -2.79
CA GLN A 112 -1.08 22.63 -2.53
C GLN A 112 -1.45 23.95 -1.83
N LYS A 113 -2.29 24.76 -2.47
CA LYS A 113 -2.66 26.10 -1.99
C LYS A 113 -3.39 26.10 -0.64
N ASN A 114 -4.20 25.08 -0.39
CA ASN A 114 -5.03 24.96 0.82
C ASN A 114 -4.38 24.12 1.91
N LEU A 115 -3.11 23.73 1.77
CA LEU A 115 -2.40 22.85 2.70
C LEU A 115 -1.38 23.63 3.52
N THR A 116 -1.48 23.51 4.84
CA THR A 116 -0.44 23.93 5.78
C THR A 116 0.20 22.70 6.38
N ILE A 117 1.53 22.68 6.52
CA ILE A 117 2.26 21.58 7.17
C ILE A 117 2.84 22.13 8.47
N LEU A 118 2.60 21.42 9.58
CA LEU A 118 3.06 21.79 10.92
C LEU A 118 3.83 20.64 11.55
N GLU A 119 5.00 20.96 12.12
CA GLU A 119 5.71 20.02 12.98
C GLU A 119 5.13 20.08 14.41
N GLY A 120 4.72 18.93 14.92
CA GLY A 120 4.16 18.81 16.26
C GLY A 120 3.69 17.38 16.54
N THR A 121 3.73 16.98 17.80
CA THR A 121 3.23 15.68 18.27
C THR A 121 1.84 15.86 18.84
N VAL A 122 0.85 15.15 18.29
CA VAL A 122 -0.53 15.15 18.78
C VAL A 122 -0.64 14.13 19.91
N GLU A 123 -1.12 14.58 21.07
CA GLU A 123 -1.26 13.75 22.28
C GLU A 123 -2.71 13.59 22.74
N ASP A 124 -3.63 14.45 22.25
CA ASP A 124 -5.05 14.34 22.57
C ASP A 124 -5.94 14.95 21.48
N LEU A 125 -7.25 14.71 21.58
CA LEU A 125 -8.27 15.27 20.72
C LEU A 125 -9.15 16.24 21.50
N ILE A 126 -9.68 17.26 20.81
CA ILE A 126 -10.75 18.11 21.35
C ILE A 126 -12.07 17.41 20.99
N ILE A 127 -12.77 16.91 22.01
CA ILE A 127 -14.05 16.20 21.81
C ILE A 127 -15.13 16.90 22.62
N LYS A 128 -16.28 17.15 21.98
CA LYS A 128 -17.49 17.65 22.61
C LYS A 128 -18.69 16.87 22.07
N ASP A 129 -19.53 16.35 22.93
CA ASP A 129 -20.78 15.66 22.60
C ASP A 129 -20.57 14.51 21.59
N LYS A 130 -19.50 13.70 21.77
CA LYS A 130 -19.06 12.62 20.87
C LYS A 130 -18.69 13.08 19.44
N LYS A 131 -18.36 14.34 19.27
CA LYS A 131 -17.90 14.92 18.02
C LYS A 131 -16.50 15.50 18.21
N VAL A 132 -15.58 15.25 17.26
CA VAL A 132 -14.26 15.86 17.27
C VAL A 132 -14.35 17.32 16.83
N GLY A 133 -13.56 18.18 17.49
CA GLY A 133 -13.47 19.61 17.20
C GLY A 133 -12.03 20.10 17.05
N GLY A 134 -11.07 19.20 16.96
CA GLY A 134 -9.65 19.53 16.77
C GLY A 134 -8.70 18.63 17.54
N ILE A 135 -7.47 19.10 17.71
CA ILE A 135 -6.35 18.38 18.32
C ILE A 135 -5.69 19.19 19.43
N ILE A 136 -4.97 18.48 20.29
CA ILE A 136 -4.11 19.06 21.33
C ILE A 136 -2.69 18.52 21.10
N LEU A 137 -1.72 19.41 20.91
CA LEU A 137 -0.31 19.06 20.79
C LEU A 137 0.31 18.79 22.16
N GLU A 138 1.48 18.18 22.18
CA GLU A 138 2.25 17.85 23.40
C GLU A 138 2.56 19.08 24.27
N ASP A 139 2.77 20.24 23.66
CA ASP A 139 3.01 21.51 24.36
C ASP A 139 1.72 22.17 24.91
N GLY A 140 0.57 21.50 24.75
CA GLY A 140 -0.75 21.99 25.16
C GLY A 140 -1.43 22.91 24.14
N THR A 141 -0.80 23.19 23.00
CA THR A 141 -1.41 24.01 21.93
C THR A 141 -2.66 23.33 21.39
N LYS A 142 -3.77 24.07 21.33
CA LYS A 142 -5.06 23.61 20.80
C LYS A 142 -5.27 24.17 19.40
N ILE A 143 -5.59 23.29 18.46
CA ILE A 143 -5.91 23.65 17.07
C ILE A 143 -7.29 23.07 16.75
N THR A 144 -8.22 23.92 16.32
CA THR A 144 -9.61 23.52 16.04
C THR A 144 -9.81 23.14 14.58
N SER A 145 -10.74 22.21 14.36
CA SER A 145 -11.20 21.84 13.02
C SER A 145 -12.58 21.18 13.07
N ASP A 146 -13.23 21.11 11.91
CA ASP A 146 -14.51 20.41 11.76
C ASP A 146 -14.31 18.88 11.67
N ILE A 147 -13.20 18.44 11.06
CA ILE A 147 -12.86 17.02 10.86
C ILE A 147 -11.40 16.76 11.24
N VAL A 148 -11.13 15.59 11.83
CA VAL A 148 -9.78 15.08 12.08
C VAL A 148 -9.62 13.70 11.43
N ILE A 149 -8.47 13.49 10.76
CA ILE A 149 -8.08 12.21 10.17
C ILE A 149 -6.81 11.72 10.88
N LEU A 150 -6.88 10.61 11.60
CA LEU A 150 -5.72 10.00 12.27
C LEU A 150 -5.01 9.02 11.33
N THR A 151 -3.71 9.23 11.12
CA THR A 151 -2.87 8.39 10.26
C THR A 151 -1.52 8.10 10.93
N THR A 152 -1.56 7.72 12.20
CA THR A 152 -0.42 7.65 13.12
C THR A 152 0.62 6.57 12.79
N GLY A 153 0.31 5.64 11.91
CA GLY A 153 1.26 4.59 11.45
C GLY A 153 1.81 3.74 12.58
N THR A 154 3.12 3.48 12.53
CA THR A 154 3.84 2.72 13.57
C THR A 154 4.29 3.58 14.75
N TYR A 155 3.82 4.83 14.86
CA TYR A 155 4.26 5.75 15.93
C TYR A 155 3.32 5.79 17.14
N LEU A 156 2.14 5.13 17.05
CA LEU A 156 1.17 5.13 18.13
C LEU A 156 1.64 4.20 19.26
N LYS A 157 2.15 4.79 20.35
CA LYS A 157 2.65 4.09 21.55
C LYS A 157 3.62 2.95 21.20
N SER A 158 4.58 3.22 20.33
CA SER A 158 5.46 2.19 19.78
C SER A 158 6.68 1.89 20.64
N ASP A 159 7.13 0.64 20.55
CA ASP A 159 8.34 0.13 21.19
C ASP A 159 9.20 -0.64 20.18
N ILE A 160 10.50 -0.33 20.14
CA ILE A 160 11.51 -1.07 19.38
C ILE A 160 12.03 -2.21 20.23
N LEU A 161 12.17 -3.41 19.62
CA LEU A 161 12.53 -4.66 20.25
C LEU A 161 13.75 -5.28 19.57
N ILE A 162 14.84 -5.50 20.34
CA ILE A 162 16.05 -6.20 19.90
C ILE A 162 16.51 -7.12 21.04
N GLY A 163 16.49 -8.43 20.81
CA GLY A 163 16.84 -9.41 21.85
C GLY A 163 15.98 -9.23 23.10
N ASN A 164 16.60 -8.92 24.24
CA ASN A 164 15.95 -8.67 25.51
C ASN A 164 15.73 -7.16 25.80
N THR A 165 15.96 -6.31 24.82
CA THR A 165 15.84 -4.84 24.99
C THR A 165 14.55 -4.32 24.40
N ARG A 166 13.85 -3.47 25.17
CA ARG A 166 12.69 -2.70 24.74
C ARG A 166 12.96 -1.22 24.89
N THR A 167 12.78 -0.45 23.81
CA THR A 167 12.97 1.01 23.80
C THR A 167 11.73 1.68 23.29
N SER A 168 11.12 2.57 24.09
CA SER A 168 9.97 3.35 23.66
C SER A 168 10.39 4.41 22.63
N SER A 169 10.18 4.10 21.36
CA SER A 169 10.48 5.00 20.23
C SER A 169 9.75 4.53 18.97
N GLY A 170 9.65 5.42 17.98
CA GLY A 170 9.27 5.08 16.60
C GLY A 170 10.44 4.48 15.81
N PRO A 171 10.23 4.16 14.52
CA PRO A 171 11.28 3.67 13.63
C PRO A 171 12.54 4.56 13.66
N ASN A 172 13.73 3.95 13.56
CA ASN A 172 15.02 4.66 13.57
C ASN A 172 15.21 5.62 14.76
N SER A 173 14.75 5.20 15.95
CA SER A 173 14.84 5.99 17.21
C SER A 173 14.10 7.35 17.16
N GLN A 174 13.13 7.49 16.29
CA GLN A 174 12.30 8.69 16.19
C GLN A 174 11.30 8.76 17.35
N LYS A 175 10.84 9.99 17.65
CA LYS A 175 9.83 10.22 18.68
C LYS A 175 8.50 9.54 18.31
N ASN A 176 7.85 8.92 19.27
CA ASN A 176 6.50 8.34 19.12
C ASN A 176 5.46 9.16 19.91
N SER A 177 4.18 8.98 19.59
CA SER A 177 3.07 9.51 20.38
C SER A 177 2.79 8.55 21.54
N LYS A 178 2.97 9.01 22.76
CA LYS A 178 2.88 8.17 23.96
C LYS A 178 1.45 8.09 24.52
N TYR A 179 0.72 9.20 24.49
CA TYR A 179 -0.53 9.36 25.23
C TYR A 179 -1.77 9.22 24.36
N LEU A 180 -1.70 9.51 23.06
CA LEU A 180 -2.86 9.47 22.17
C LEU A 180 -3.57 8.11 22.17
N SER A 181 -2.83 7.00 22.27
CA SER A 181 -3.44 5.65 22.35
C SER A 181 -4.28 5.49 23.62
N ASP A 182 -3.76 5.92 24.77
CA ASP A 182 -4.49 5.84 26.06
C ASP A 182 -5.72 6.76 26.04
N LYS A 183 -5.63 7.91 25.36
CA LYS A 183 -6.78 8.81 25.15
C LYS A 183 -7.84 8.16 24.27
N LEU A 184 -7.47 7.57 23.13
CA LEU A 184 -8.41 6.83 22.28
C LEU A 184 -9.12 5.72 23.07
N LYS A 185 -8.38 4.98 23.91
CA LYS A 185 -8.97 3.98 24.79
C LYS A 185 -9.97 4.60 25.78
N SER A 186 -9.65 5.76 26.36
CA SER A 186 -10.57 6.46 27.30
C SER A 186 -11.84 6.99 26.62
N TYR A 187 -11.79 7.21 25.29
CA TYR A 187 -12.95 7.57 24.48
C TYR A 187 -13.81 6.37 24.04
N GLY A 188 -13.41 5.15 24.42
CA GLY A 188 -14.16 3.92 24.17
C GLY A 188 -13.68 3.10 22.98
N PHE A 189 -12.50 3.41 22.41
CA PHE A 189 -11.92 2.56 21.38
C PHE A 189 -11.28 1.31 21.97
N ASP A 190 -11.57 0.16 21.36
CA ASP A 190 -10.80 -1.07 21.56
C ASP A 190 -9.49 -0.97 20.81
N ILE A 191 -8.40 -1.26 21.51
CA ILE A 191 -7.03 -1.14 20.99
C ILE A 191 -6.41 -2.52 20.79
N LEU A 192 -5.78 -2.71 19.61
CA LEU A 192 -4.94 -3.84 19.27
C LEU A 192 -3.48 -3.50 19.51
N ARG A 193 -2.67 -4.49 19.90
CA ARG A 193 -1.21 -4.38 19.86
C ARG A 193 -0.68 -5.21 18.70
N LEU A 194 -0.07 -4.57 17.71
CA LEU A 194 0.45 -5.20 16.51
C LEU A 194 1.97 -5.08 16.46
N LYS A 195 2.60 -5.90 15.61
CA LYS A 195 4.04 -5.93 15.43
C LYS A 195 4.41 -5.97 13.96
N THR A 196 5.50 -5.30 13.62
CA THR A 196 6.23 -5.48 12.35
C THR A 196 7.73 -5.50 12.63
N GLY A 197 8.55 -5.55 11.58
CA GLY A 197 10.01 -5.55 11.73
C GLY A 197 10.71 -5.14 10.44
N THR A 198 12.01 -4.89 10.57
CA THR A 198 12.88 -4.53 9.46
C THR A 198 14.16 -5.38 9.52
N PRO A 199 14.78 -5.72 8.38
CA PRO A 199 16.06 -6.44 8.34
C PRO A 199 17.25 -5.49 8.53
N PRO A 200 18.47 -6.02 8.69
CA PRO A 200 19.69 -5.21 8.73
C PRO A 200 19.97 -4.54 7.38
N ARG A 201 20.80 -3.48 7.41
CA ARG A 201 21.35 -2.80 6.24
C ARG A 201 22.83 -3.07 6.15
N ILE A 202 23.28 -3.35 4.95
CA ILE A 202 24.67 -3.75 4.66
C ILE A 202 25.30 -2.71 3.75
N GLU A 203 26.57 -2.39 3.98
CA GLU A 203 27.35 -1.53 3.10
C GLU A 203 27.60 -2.24 1.75
N ARG A 204 27.16 -1.65 0.63
CA ARG A 204 27.26 -2.22 -0.73
C ARG A 204 28.68 -2.65 -1.06
N SER A 205 29.69 -1.82 -0.75
CA SER A 205 31.10 -2.07 -1.06
C SER A 205 31.69 -3.29 -0.33
N SER A 206 31.04 -3.76 0.76
CA SER A 206 31.46 -4.93 1.53
C SER A 206 30.86 -6.25 1.04
N ILE A 207 30.05 -6.23 -0.03
CA ILE A 207 29.35 -7.41 -0.56
C ILE A 207 30.15 -8.04 -1.71
N ASP A 208 30.38 -9.34 -1.64
CA ASP A 208 30.91 -10.11 -2.76
C ASP A 208 29.78 -10.53 -3.72
N PHE A 209 29.48 -9.67 -4.67
CA PHE A 209 28.41 -9.90 -5.66
C PHE A 209 28.66 -11.09 -6.59
N SER A 210 29.90 -11.64 -6.67
CA SER A 210 30.19 -12.83 -7.47
C SER A 210 29.48 -14.09 -6.97
N LYS A 211 29.08 -14.10 -5.68
CA LYS A 211 28.34 -15.18 -5.02
C LYS A 211 26.82 -14.98 -5.04
N THR A 212 26.35 -13.97 -5.74
CA THR A 212 24.92 -13.61 -5.79
C THR A 212 24.39 -13.74 -7.21
N LYS A 213 23.08 -13.93 -7.37
CA LYS A 213 22.45 -13.90 -8.68
C LYS A 213 21.88 -12.52 -8.96
N ARG A 214 22.40 -11.84 -9.97
CA ARG A 214 21.90 -10.53 -10.42
C ARG A 214 20.48 -10.62 -10.97
N GLU A 215 19.61 -9.70 -10.58
CA GLU A 215 18.21 -9.58 -11.01
C GLU A 215 17.97 -8.16 -11.54
N ASP A 216 18.01 -8.00 -12.86
CA ASP A 216 17.79 -6.73 -13.53
C ASP A 216 16.29 -6.37 -13.57
N GLY A 217 16.00 -5.08 -13.75
CA GLY A 217 14.67 -4.58 -14.08
C GLY A 217 14.22 -4.99 -15.49
N ASP A 218 12.96 -4.73 -15.78
CA ASP A 218 12.42 -4.96 -17.13
C ASP A 218 13.02 -3.97 -18.13
N LYS A 219 13.18 -4.43 -19.38
CA LYS A 219 13.65 -3.60 -20.51
C LYS A 219 12.52 -2.82 -21.19
N GLU A 220 11.28 -3.08 -20.84
CA GLU A 220 10.10 -2.37 -21.29
C GLU A 220 9.68 -1.37 -20.23
N SER A 221 9.41 -0.12 -20.62
CA SER A 221 8.97 0.93 -19.68
C SER A 221 7.52 0.75 -19.30
N TYR A 222 7.26 0.83 -18.00
CA TYR A 222 5.92 0.82 -17.42
C TYR A 222 5.75 2.00 -16.46
N THR A 223 4.52 2.40 -16.22
CA THR A 223 4.16 3.42 -15.23
C THR A 223 3.04 2.93 -14.33
N PHE A 224 2.98 3.44 -13.11
CA PHE A 224 1.77 3.35 -12.29
C PHE A 224 0.75 4.39 -12.70
N SER A 225 1.20 5.60 -13.04
CA SER A 225 0.29 6.66 -13.46
C SER A 225 -0.26 6.42 -14.85
N PHE A 226 -1.56 6.65 -15.02
CA PHE A 226 -2.24 6.65 -16.33
C PHE A 226 -1.94 7.91 -17.16
N ASP A 227 -1.15 8.85 -16.63
CA ASP A 227 -0.58 9.92 -17.46
C ASP A 227 0.49 9.39 -18.42
N ASN A 228 1.03 8.19 -18.17
CA ASN A 228 2.00 7.47 -18.99
C ASN A 228 3.29 8.24 -19.26
N GLU A 229 3.64 9.18 -18.39
CA GLU A 229 4.89 9.95 -18.49
C GLU A 229 6.07 9.13 -17.95
N ILE A 230 7.14 9.00 -18.76
CA ILE A 230 8.37 8.30 -18.39
C ILE A 230 9.38 9.30 -17.85
N TYR A 231 9.82 9.11 -16.62
CA TYR A 231 10.74 10.01 -15.90
C TYR A 231 12.14 9.42 -15.69
N TYR A 232 12.42 8.22 -16.19
CA TYR A 232 13.66 7.48 -15.98
C TYR A 232 14.20 6.90 -17.27
N ASP A 233 15.52 6.65 -17.29
CA ASP A 233 16.15 5.89 -18.36
C ASP A 233 16.06 4.39 -18.05
N ILE A 234 15.36 3.65 -18.92
CA ILE A 234 15.15 2.20 -18.79
C ILE A 234 16.47 1.40 -18.75
N ASN A 235 17.53 1.92 -19.36
CA ASN A 235 18.83 1.28 -19.42
C ASN A 235 19.70 1.55 -18.16
N ASN A 236 19.28 2.49 -17.30
CA ASN A 236 20.02 2.90 -16.12
C ASN A 236 19.28 2.54 -14.82
N GLN A 237 18.84 1.28 -14.72
CA GLN A 237 18.19 0.76 -13.53
C GLN A 237 19.20 0.09 -12.59
N GLU A 238 19.02 0.29 -11.26
CA GLU A 238 19.81 -0.40 -10.26
C GLU A 238 19.39 -1.88 -10.14
N PRO A 239 20.33 -2.84 -10.24
CA PRO A 239 19.98 -4.25 -10.08
C PRO A 239 19.71 -4.60 -8.62
N CYS A 240 18.80 -5.55 -8.40
CA CYS A 240 18.72 -6.31 -7.16
C CYS A 240 19.56 -7.58 -7.28
N HIS A 241 19.84 -8.25 -6.16
CA HIS A 241 20.56 -9.52 -6.16
C HIS A 241 19.83 -10.57 -5.33
N LEU A 242 19.77 -11.78 -5.84
CA LEU A 242 19.15 -12.91 -5.17
C LEU A 242 20.23 -13.75 -4.46
N ILE A 243 19.96 -14.07 -3.20
CA ILE A 243 20.73 -15.02 -2.39
C ILE A 243 19.78 -15.95 -1.62
N TYR A 244 20.34 -16.92 -0.92
CA TYR A 244 19.58 -17.85 -0.09
C TYR A 244 20.23 -17.98 1.29
N THR A 245 19.43 -18.30 2.32
CA THR A 245 19.97 -18.74 3.61
C THR A 245 20.72 -20.06 3.44
N THR A 246 21.64 -20.35 4.37
CA THR A 246 22.40 -21.60 4.40
C THR A 246 21.95 -22.48 5.57
N GLU A 247 22.45 -23.72 5.63
CA GLU A 247 22.28 -24.58 6.81
C GLU A 247 22.88 -23.93 8.07
N GLU A 248 24.03 -23.27 7.92
CA GLU A 248 24.67 -22.54 9.02
C GLU A 248 23.80 -21.39 9.52
N THR A 249 23.14 -20.64 8.60
CA THR A 249 22.15 -19.60 8.97
C THR A 249 21.01 -20.20 9.80
N LYS A 250 20.47 -21.34 9.36
CA LYS A 250 19.38 -22.06 10.05
C LYS A 250 19.83 -22.51 11.45
N LYS A 251 21.03 -23.08 11.56
CA LYS A 251 21.62 -23.55 12.82
C LYS A 251 21.79 -22.39 13.81
N ILE A 252 22.42 -21.28 13.38
CA ILE A 252 22.63 -20.09 14.22
C ILE A 252 21.29 -19.59 14.78
N ILE A 253 20.24 -19.51 13.95
CA ILE A 253 18.92 -19.04 14.37
C ILE A 253 18.30 -20.00 15.40
N LEU A 254 18.32 -21.31 15.15
CA LEU A 254 17.71 -22.29 16.04
C LEU A 254 18.43 -22.36 17.40
N GLU A 255 19.76 -22.30 17.44
CA GLU A 255 20.55 -22.30 18.68
C GLU A 255 20.35 -21.04 19.53
N ASN A 256 19.95 -19.92 18.90
CA ASN A 256 19.74 -18.65 19.59
C ASN A 256 18.25 -18.23 19.65
N LEU A 257 17.33 -19.12 19.29
CA LEU A 257 15.90 -18.78 19.15
C LEU A 257 15.31 -18.12 20.40
N THR A 258 15.64 -18.63 21.58
CA THR A 258 15.18 -18.08 22.87
C THR A 258 15.73 -16.71 23.21
N LYS A 259 16.74 -16.22 22.48
CA LYS A 259 17.27 -14.86 22.64
C LYS A 259 16.51 -13.83 21.77
N SER A 260 15.76 -14.28 20.77
CA SER A 260 14.90 -13.40 19.99
C SER A 260 13.80 -12.81 20.88
N SER A 261 13.53 -11.51 20.75
CA SER A 261 12.46 -10.85 21.49
C SER A 261 11.13 -11.61 21.39
N MET A 262 10.89 -12.28 20.25
CA MET A 262 9.63 -13.00 19.97
C MET A 262 9.56 -14.41 20.53
N TYR A 263 10.69 -15.02 20.90
CA TYR A 263 10.78 -16.44 21.27
C TYR A 263 11.36 -16.65 22.68
N GLY A 264 11.39 -15.63 23.51
CA GLY A 264 11.81 -15.74 24.91
C GLY A 264 12.74 -14.63 25.40
N GLY A 265 13.27 -13.77 24.52
CA GLY A 265 14.10 -12.61 24.91
C GLY A 265 13.32 -11.57 25.74
N LEU A 266 12.01 -11.49 25.54
CA LEU A 266 11.07 -10.68 26.31
C LEU A 266 9.83 -11.53 26.64
N ASN A 267 9.40 -11.52 27.92
CA ASN A 267 8.28 -12.35 28.38
C ASN A 267 6.90 -11.69 28.23
N ASP A 268 6.84 -10.41 27.87
CA ASP A 268 5.62 -9.58 27.90
C ASP A 268 5.21 -9.04 26.52
N ILE A 269 5.72 -9.64 25.44
CA ILE A 269 5.35 -9.25 24.08
C ILE A 269 3.88 -9.58 23.82
N LYS A 270 3.10 -8.54 23.46
CA LYS A 270 1.68 -8.65 23.13
C LYS A 270 1.42 -8.51 21.63
N GLY A 271 2.37 -7.95 20.88
CA GLY A 271 2.21 -7.63 19.47
C GLY A 271 2.14 -8.89 18.59
N VAL A 272 1.06 -9.00 17.84
CA VAL A 272 0.91 -10.04 16.81
C VAL A 272 1.60 -9.60 15.54
N GLY A 273 2.49 -10.44 14.98
CA GLY A 273 3.22 -10.16 13.74
C GLY A 273 2.45 -10.53 12.48
N PRO A 274 2.79 -9.94 11.32
CA PRO A 274 2.09 -10.21 10.07
C PRO A 274 2.39 -11.63 9.55
N ARG A 275 1.35 -12.37 9.21
CA ARG A 275 1.44 -13.73 8.65
C ARG A 275 2.26 -13.80 7.35
N TYR A 276 2.17 -12.75 6.52
CA TYR A 276 2.76 -12.70 5.18
C TYR A 276 4.04 -11.85 5.06
N CYS A 277 4.59 -11.40 6.18
CA CYS A 277 5.93 -10.83 6.29
C CYS A 277 6.56 -11.33 7.60
N PRO A 278 6.69 -12.66 7.77
CA PRO A 278 7.24 -13.23 8.98
C PRO A 278 8.72 -12.86 9.11
N SER A 279 9.20 -12.81 10.35
CA SER A 279 10.64 -12.72 10.59
C SER A 279 11.35 -13.97 10.05
N ILE A 280 12.67 -13.92 9.91
CA ILE A 280 13.42 -15.10 9.44
C ILE A 280 13.28 -16.25 10.43
N GLU A 281 13.20 -15.97 11.73
CA GLU A 281 12.95 -16.97 12.77
C GLU A 281 11.58 -17.64 12.57
N ASP A 282 10.53 -16.85 12.30
CA ASP A 282 9.19 -17.38 12.01
C ASP A 282 9.18 -18.29 10.78
N LYS A 283 9.95 -17.93 9.73
CA LYS A 283 10.05 -18.78 8.53
C LYS A 283 10.70 -20.11 8.84
N ILE A 284 11.81 -20.11 9.58
CA ILE A 284 12.54 -21.32 9.92
C ILE A 284 11.73 -22.21 10.85
N VAL A 285 11.02 -21.65 11.82
CA VAL A 285 10.19 -22.42 12.76
C VAL A 285 8.93 -22.99 12.07
N ARG A 286 8.25 -22.20 11.22
CA ARG A 286 7.01 -22.62 10.56
C ARG A 286 7.24 -23.56 9.38
N PHE A 287 8.35 -23.40 8.66
CA PHE A 287 8.68 -24.18 7.45
C PHE A 287 9.95 -25.00 7.68
N LYS A 288 9.92 -25.86 8.70
CA LYS A 288 11.05 -26.69 9.13
C LYS A 288 11.63 -27.57 8.03
N ASP A 289 10.77 -28.02 7.11
CA ASP A 289 11.14 -28.88 5.99
C ASP A 289 11.82 -28.13 4.84
N LYS A 290 11.84 -26.77 4.86
CA LYS A 290 12.60 -25.98 3.92
C LYS A 290 14.05 -25.88 4.37
N GLU A 291 14.97 -26.32 3.51
CA GLU A 291 16.39 -26.21 3.75
C GLU A 291 16.89 -24.77 3.64
N ILE A 292 16.38 -24.04 2.65
CA ILE A 292 16.81 -22.67 2.32
C ILE A 292 15.61 -21.72 2.14
N HIS A 293 15.83 -20.44 2.45
CA HIS A 293 14.87 -19.36 2.21
C HIS A 293 15.49 -18.32 1.27
N GLN A 294 14.69 -17.87 0.33
CA GLN A 294 15.06 -16.85 -0.65
C GLN A 294 15.13 -15.47 0.01
N LEU A 295 16.20 -14.72 -0.30
CA LEU A 295 16.46 -13.36 0.14
C LEU A 295 16.84 -12.50 -1.06
N PHE A 296 16.50 -11.20 -1.01
CA PHE A 296 16.95 -10.24 -2.00
C PHE A 296 17.80 -9.16 -1.34
N LEU A 297 18.90 -8.82 -1.99
CA LEU A 297 19.71 -7.65 -1.69
C LEU A 297 19.20 -6.52 -2.60
N GLU A 298 18.62 -5.51 -2.00
CA GLU A 298 17.93 -4.44 -2.71
C GLU A 298 18.55 -3.08 -2.37
N PRO A 299 18.97 -2.26 -3.36
CA PRO A 299 19.47 -0.92 -3.11
C PRO A 299 18.36 -0.04 -2.54
N GLU A 300 18.68 0.73 -1.50
CA GLU A 300 17.73 1.67 -0.88
C GLU A 300 17.73 3.05 -1.56
N SER A 301 18.87 3.47 -2.13
CA SER A 301 19.02 4.75 -2.80
C SER A 301 20.23 4.75 -3.75
N LYS A 302 20.25 5.68 -4.68
CA LYS A 302 21.42 6.01 -5.50
C LYS A 302 22.38 7.02 -4.85
N TYR A 303 22.00 7.57 -3.70
CA TYR A 303 22.77 8.62 -3.01
C TYR A 303 23.62 8.09 -1.85
N TYR A 304 23.41 6.83 -1.44
CA TYR A 304 24.18 6.16 -0.39
C TYR A 304 24.20 4.64 -0.60
N ASP A 305 25.09 3.96 0.09
CA ASP A 305 25.47 2.57 -0.17
C ASP A 305 24.73 1.53 0.69
N ASP A 306 23.57 1.86 1.25
CA ASP A 306 22.81 0.90 2.06
C ASP A 306 22.09 -0.12 1.16
N ILE A 307 22.31 -1.39 1.42
CA ILE A 307 21.60 -2.52 0.83
C ILE A 307 20.65 -3.13 1.86
N TYR A 308 19.38 -3.25 1.50
CA TYR A 308 18.32 -3.87 2.28
C TYR A 308 18.29 -5.38 2.03
N ILE A 309 18.27 -6.21 3.10
CA ILE A 309 18.17 -7.67 2.95
C ILE A 309 16.68 -8.09 3.03
N GLN A 310 15.97 -8.04 1.92
CA GLN A 310 14.56 -8.41 1.86
C GLN A 310 14.35 -9.87 2.27
N GLY A 311 13.45 -10.06 3.25
CA GLY A 311 13.11 -11.39 3.75
C GLY A 311 13.90 -11.85 4.97
N PHE A 312 14.80 -11.00 5.50
CA PHE A 312 15.69 -11.30 6.63
C PHE A 312 15.38 -10.44 7.88
N SER A 313 14.14 -9.99 8.05
CA SER A 313 13.72 -9.29 9.28
C SER A 313 13.91 -10.18 10.50
N THR A 314 14.44 -9.62 11.58
CA THR A 314 14.71 -10.35 12.82
C THR A 314 14.63 -9.43 14.04
N SER A 315 14.40 -10.01 15.22
CA SER A 315 14.53 -9.34 16.52
C SER A 315 15.61 -9.99 17.40
N MET A 316 16.55 -10.72 16.80
CA MET A 316 17.69 -11.29 17.49
C MET A 316 18.60 -10.22 18.10
N PRO A 317 19.39 -10.54 19.16
CA PRO A 317 20.44 -9.66 19.65
C PRO A 317 21.49 -9.34 18.58
N ILE A 318 22.19 -8.23 18.74
CA ILE A 318 23.16 -7.70 17.76
C ILE A 318 24.25 -8.73 17.42
N ASP A 319 24.85 -9.38 18.43
CA ASP A 319 25.88 -10.40 18.26
C ASP A 319 25.43 -11.63 17.48
N VAL A 320 24.13 -11.96 17.57
CA VAL A 320 23.53 -13.05 16.79
C VAL A 320 23.25 -12.57 15.36
N GLN A 321 22.77 -11.34 15.18
CA GLN A 321 22.54 -10.77 13.84
C GLN A 321 23.84 -10.75 13.01
N GLU A 322 24.98 -10.40 13.62
CA GLU A 322 26.29 -10.43 12.94
C GLU A 322 26.61 -11.83 12.41
N LYS A 323 26.47 -12.86 13.25
CA LYS A 323 26.69 -14.25 12.84
C LYS A 323 25.73 -14.69 11.74
N MET A 324 24.45 -14.30 11.85
CA MET A 324 23.43 -14.60 10.86
C MET A 324 23.75 -13.97 9.50
N VAL A 325 24.15 -12.70 9.47
CA VAL A 325 24.51 -11.99 8.23
C VAL A 325 25.76 -12.61 7.61
N HIS A 326 26.81 -12.87 8.39
CA HIS A 326 28.06 -13.44 7.90
C HIS A 326 27.95 -14.92 7.48
N SER A 327 26.86 -15.60 7.79
CA SER A 327 26.56 -16.95 7.26
C SER A 327 25.92 -16.94 5.86
N LEU A 328 25.58 -15.76 5.31
CA LEU A 328 24.95 -15.63 4.00
C LEU A 328 25.98 -15.53 2.87
N PRO A 329 25.74 -16.16 1.70
CA PRO A 329 26.63 -16.11 0.55
C PRO A 329 26.89 -14.67 0.10
N GLY A 330 28.16 -14.30 -0.03
CA GLY A 330 28.62 -12.97 -0.43
C GLY A 330 28.57 -11.92 0.69
N LEU A 331 28.13 -12.29 1.90
CA LEU A 331 28.08 -11.41 3.06
C LEU A 331 29.02 -11.85 4.19
N GLU A 332 29.94 -12.76 3.94
CA GLU A 332 30.85 -13.35 4.95
C GLU A 332 31.71 -12.28 5.68
N ASN A 333 32.02 -11.19 4.97
CA ASN A 333 32.79 -10.06 5.51
C ASN A 333 32.00 -8.75 5.42
N ALA A 334 30.67 -8.82 5.31
CA ALA A 334 29.84 -7.66 5.10
C ALA A 334 29.82 -6.74 6.32
N LYS A 335 29.90 -5.44 6.08
CA LYS A 335 29.75 -4.42 7.12
C LYS A 335 28.27 -4.08 7.32
N ILE A 336 27.78 -4.30 8.52
CA ILE A 336 26.42 -3.96 8.91
C ILE A 336 26.36 -2.48 9.27
N LEU A 337 25.54 -1.71 8.55
CA LEU A 337 25.34 -0.27 8.79
C LEU A 337 24.24 -0.01 9.82
N ARG A 338 23.19 -0.85 9.81
CA ARG A 338 22.07 -0.80 10.76
C ARG A 338 21.62 -2.21 11.08
N TYR A 339 21.33 -2.45 12.36
CA TYR A 339 20.79 -3.73 12.80
C TYR A 339 19.29 -3.81 12.58
N ALA A 340 18.79 -5.03 12.43
CA ALA A 340 17.38 -5.33 12.39
C ALA A 340 16.71 -5.09 13.75
N TYR A 341 15.42 -4.80 13.71
CA TYR A 341 14.59 -4.72 14.92
C TYR A 341 13.14 -5.11 14.61
N ALA A 342 12.42 -5.53 15.64
CA ALA A 342 10.97 -5.55 15.60
C ALA A 342 10.41 -4.27 16.25
N ILE A 343 9.21 -3.86 15.85
CA ILE A 343 8.50 -2.74 16.43
C ILE A 343 7.08 -3.17 16.77
N GLU A 344 6.66 -2.97 18.01
CA GLU A 344 5.27 -3.05 18.46
C GLU A 344 4.63 -1.66 18.41
N TYR A 345 3.36 -1.59 18.06
CA TYR A 345 2.59 -0.35 18.02
C TYR A 345 1.11 -0.63 18.25
N ASP A 346 0.37 0.40 18.69
CA ASP A 346 -1.06 0.30 18.91
C ASP A 346 -1.84 0.62 17.63
N ALA A 347 -3.02 -0.01 17.50
CA ALA A 347 -3.99 0.22 16.45
C ALA A 347 -5.40 0.10 17.04
N ILE A 348 -6.40 0.68 16.41
CA ILE A 348 -7.80 0.46 16.78
C ILE A 348 -8.34 -0.81 16.13
N TYR A 349 -9.33 -1.43 16.74
CA TYR A 349 -10.05 -2.54 16.11
C TYR A 349 -10.83 -2.01 14.90
N PRO A 350 -10.58 -2.50 13.66
CA PRO A 350 -11.11 -1.85 12.46
C PRO A 350 -12.62 -2.01 12.27
N THR A 351 -13.28 -2.92 12.99
CA THR A 351 -14.75 -3.01 13.01
C THR A 351 -15.42 -1.80 13.68
N GLN A 352 -14.65 -0.92 14.32
CA GLN A 352 -15.12 0.32 14.93
C GLN A 352 -15.18 1.50 13.94
N ILE A 353 -14.86 1.26 12.67
CA ILE A 353 -14.97 2.26 11.59
C ILE A 353 -16.06 1.85 10.59
N ASN A 354 -16.62 2.85 9.92
CA ASN A 354 -17.56 2.68 8.81
C ASN A 354 -16.80 2.46 7.48
N SER A 355 -17.50 2.03 6.45
CA SER A 355 -16.91 1.89 5.10
C SER A 355 -16.42 3.22 4.52
N SER A 356 -16.86 4.36 5.05
CA SER A 356 -16.33 5.69 4.75
C SER A 356 -14.98 5.99 5.42
N LEU A 357 -14.50 5.12 6.32
CA LEU A 357 -13.36 5.28 7.22
C LEU A 357 -13.59 6.28 8.36
N GLU A 358 -14.80 6.76 8.55
CA GLU A 358 -15.20 7.50 9.75
C GLU A 358 -15.42 6.53 10.91
N THR A 359 -15.06 6.94 12.13
CA THR A 359 -15.26 6.10 13.33
C THR A 359 -16.74 6.05 13.72
N LYS A 360 -17.18 4.91 14.27
CA LYS A 360 -18.54 4.73 14.80
C LYS A 360 -18.75 5.39 16.17
N ILE A 361 -17.67 5.70 16.88
CA ILE A 361 -17.68 6.15 18.28
C ILE A 361 -17.67 7.68 18.35
N ILE A 362 -16.89 8.34 17.50
CA ILE A 362 -16.71 9.80 17.48
C ILE A 362 -17.04 10.31 16.09
N GLU A 363 -18.04 11.19 16.02
CA GLU A 363 -18.44 11.86 14.79
C GLU A 363 -17.31 12.76 14.25
N ASN A 364 -17.13 12.83 12.94
CA ASN A 364 -16.12 13.61 12.23
C ASN A 364 -14.67 13.18 12.48
N LEU A 365 -14.46 12.06 13.18
CA LEU A 365 -13.15 11.44 13.33
C LEU A 365 -12.97 10.31 12.31
N PHE A 366 -11.99 10.46 11.43
CA PHE A 366 -11.60 9.44 10.44
C PHE A 366 -10.27 8.81 10.83
N THR A 367 -10.05 7.57 10.38
CA THR A 367 -8.77 6.87 10.58
C THR A 367 -8.33 6.20 9.29
N ALA A 368 -7.01 6.19 9.02
CA ALA A 368 -6.47 5.56 7.82
C ALA A 368 -5.07 4.99 8.02
N GLY A 369 -4.78 3.87 7.36
CA GLY A 369 -3.49 3.22 7.38
C GLY A 369 -3.32 2.24 8.55
N GLN A 370 -2.12 2.16 9.10
CA GLN A 370 -1.78 1.15 10.12
C GLN A 370 -2.59 1.26 11.41
N ILE A 371 -3.10 2.45 11.75
CA ILE A 371 -4.01 2.62 12.88
C ILE A 371 -5.27 1.73 12.75
N ASN A 372 -5.66 1.38 11.53
CA ASN A 372 -6.77 0.46 11.22
C ASN A 372 -6.33 -1.02 11.13
N GLY A 373 -5.14 -1.35 11.62
CA GLY A 373 -4.63 -2.71 11.65
C GLY A 373 -4.05 -3.23 10.32
N THR A 374 -3.80 -2.37 9.33
CA THR A 374 -3.14 -2.77 8.08
C THR A 374 -1.63 -2.72 8.17
N SER A 375 -0.93 -3.39 7.24
CA SER A 375 0.53 -3.34 7.10
C SER A 375 0.93 -3.23 5.63
N GLY A 376 1.47 -2.08 5.24
CA GLY A 376 1.99 -1.80 3.90
C GLY A 376 1.72 -0.36 3.48
N TYR A 377 2.59 0.16 2.61
CA TYR A 377 2.52 1.55 2.14
C TYR A 377 1.29 1.80 1.28
N GLU A 378 0.96 0.86 0.40
CA GLU A 378 -0.16 0.94 -0.53
C GLU A 378 -1.50 0.84 0.21
N GLU A 379 -1.58 -0.08 1.20
CA GLU A 379 -2.74 -0.20 2.07
C GLU A 379 -2.99 1.08 2.87
N ALA A 380 -1.90 1.74 3.30
CA ALA A 380 -1.99 3.01 4.01
C ALA A 380 -2.42 4.16 3.08
N ALA A 381 -1.78 4.26 1.92
CA ALA A 381 -2.04 5.32 0.94
C ALA A 381 -3.50 5.30 0.44
N CYS A 382 -4.03 4.12 0.07
CA CYS A 382 -5.40 4.02 -0.42
C CYS A 382 -6.44 4.36 0.66
N GLN A 383 -6.21 3.98 1.91
CA GLN A 383 -7.09 4.39 3.01
C GLN A 383 -7.00 5.91 3.25
N GLY A 384 -5.79 6.48 3.21
CA GLY A 384 -5.60 7.93 3.34
C GLY A 384 -6.36 8.70 2.27
N LEU A 385 -6.22 8.29 1.00
CA LEU A 385 -6.94 8.88 -0.13
C LEU A 385 -8.46 8.82 0.09
N MET A 386 -9.00 7.66 0.44
CA MET A 386 -10.44 7.47 0.68
C MET A 386 -10.93 8.28 1.88
N ALA A 387 -10.16 8.34 2.97
CA ALA A 387 -10.50 9.15 4.15
C ALA A 387 -10.53 10.64 3.81
N GLY A 388 -9.55 11.15 3.07
CA GLY A 388 -9.49 12.55 2.63
C GLY A 388 -10.65 12.92 1.68
N ILE A 389 -10.99 12.05 0.73
CA ILE A 389 -12.15 12.22 -0.15
C ILE A 389 -13.43 12.25 0.68
N ASN A 390 -13.64 11.29 1.57
CA ASN A 390 -14.87 11.17 2.34
C ASN A 390 -15.01 12.27 3.41
N ALA A 391 -13.92 12.74 3.99
CA ALA A 391 -13.91 13.92 4.85
C ALA A 391 -14.38 15.18 4.09
N SER A 392 -13.89 15.37 2.86
CA SER A 392 -14.32 16.48 2.01
C SER A 392 -15.79 16.39 1.62
N LEU A 393 -16.24 15.22 1.16
CA LEU A 393 -17.64 14.97 0.81
C LEU A 393 -18.59 15.20 2.01
N LYS A 394 -18.15 14.81 3.22
CA LYS A 394 -18.93 15.04 4.45
C LYS A 394 -19.12 16.53 4.75
N LEU A 395 -18.08 17.35 4.63
CA LEU A 395 -18.18 18.81 4.77
C LEU A 395 -19.13 19.45 3.75
N GLU A 396 -19.21 18.86 2.58
CA GLU A 396 -20.08 19.31 1.48
C GLU A 396 -21.51 18.72 1.58
N ASN A 397 -21.83 17.99 2.63
CA ASN A 397 -23.09 17.26 2.82
C ASN A 397 -23.41 16.30 1.66
N GLN A 398 -22.38 15.73 1.05
CA GLN A 398 -22.49 14.73 0.00
C GLN A 398 -22.39 13.30 0.59
N PRO A 399 -23.00 12.30 -0.05
CA PRO A 399 -22.86 10.92 0.37
C PRO A 399 -21.40 10.46 0.24
N PRO A 400 -20.93 9.58 1.15
CA PRO A 400 -19.56 9.09 1.10
C PRO A 400 -19.31 8.23 -0.15
N LEU A 401 -18.09 8.31 -0.68
CA LEU A 401 -17.62 7.38 -1.70
C LEU A 401 -17.24 6.06 -1.02
N VAL A 402 -17.99 5.00 -1.32
CA VAL A 402 -17.73 3.64 -0.86
C VAL A 402 -17.57 2.74 -2.08
N LEU A 403 -16.37 2.23 -2.28
CA LEU A 403 -16.06 1.30 -3.37
C LEU A 403 -16.43 -0.13 -2.95
N LYS A 404 -17.11 -0.85 -3.85
CA LYS A 404 -17.52 -2.24 -3.61
C LYS A 404 -16.38 -3.22 -3.93
N ARG A 405 -16.50 -4.45 -3.44
CA ARG A 405 -15.53 -5.53 -3.64
C ARG A 405 -15.33 -5.93 -5.11
N ASN A 406 -16.33 -5.72 -5.95
CA ASN A 406 -16.26 -5.96 -7.41
C ASN A 406 -15.81 -4.73 -8.22
N GLU A 407 -15.62 -3.58 -7.58
CA GLU A 407 -15.19 -2.33 -8.23
C GLU A 407 -13.71 -2.04 -8.03
N ALA A 408 -13.15 -2.38 -6.84
CA ALA A 408 -11.77 -2.08 -6.51
C ALA A 408 -11.16 -3.04 -5.47
N TYR A 409 -9.85 -3.26 -5.53
CA TYR A 409 -9.10 -3.85 -4.41
C TYR A 409 -9.13 -2.96 -3.17
N ILE A 410 -9.21 -1.64 -3.33
CA ILE A 410 -9.46 -0.69 -2.23
C ILE A 410 -10.79 -1.04 -1.54
N GLY A 411 -11.82 -1.36 -2.31
CA GLY A 411 -13.12 -1.82 -1.77
C GLY A 411 -12.99 -3.14 -1.01
N VAL A 412 -12.25 -4.11 -1.55
CA VAL A 412 -11.97 -5.39 -0.86
C VAL A 412 -11.27 -5.16 0.48
N LEU A 413 -10.25 -4.29 0.51
CA LEU A 413 -9.50 -3.97 1.71
C LEU A 413 -10.39 -3.35 2.79
N ILE A 414 -11.12 -2.30 2.44
CA ILE A 414 -11.97 -1.58 3.40
C ILE A 414 -13.09 -2.48 3.91
N ASP A 415 -13.74 -3.22 3.03
CA ASP A 415 -14.80 -4.14 3.41
C ASP A 415 -14.31 -5.24 4.36
N ASP A 416 -13.17 -5.88 4.06
CA ASP A 416 -12.56 -6.87 4.97
C ASP A 416 -12.28 -6.27 6.36
N LEU A 417 -11.77 -5.04 6.44
CA LEU A 417 -11.47 -4.37 7.71
C LEU A 417 -12.73 -4.11 8.53
N VAL A 418 -13.75 -3.50 7.93
CA VAL A 418 -14.93 -3.00 8.68
C VAL A 418 -15.93 -4.10 9.01
N THR A 419 -15.96 -5.19 8.23
CA THR A 419 -16.91 -6.32 8.43
C THR A 419 -16.29 -7.48 9.18
N LYS A 420 -15.07 -7.91 8.81
CA LYS A 420 -14.40 -9.06 9.40
C LYS A 420 -13.43 -8.68 10.52
N GLY A 421 -12.91 -7.46 10.48
CA GLY A 421 -11.83 -7.05 11.36
C GLY A 421 -10.51 -7.78 11.08
N THR A 422 -9.55 -7.61 11.97
CA THR A 422 -8.29 -8.35 11.92
C THR A 422 -7.70 -8.53 13.31
N ASN A 423 -7.09 -9.69 13.54
CA ASN A 423 -6.34 -10.01 14.77
C ASN A 423 -4.82 -10.01 14.52
N GLU A 424 -4.39 -9.81 13.28
CA GLU A 424 -3.00 -9.72 12.84
C GLU A 424 -2.87 -8.57 11.83
N PRO A 425 -1.67 -8.01 11.59
CA PRO A 425 -1.51 -6.96 10.58
C PRO A 425 -2.05 -7.41 9.23
N TYR A 426 -3.15 -6.77 8.80
CA TYR A 426 -3.82 -7.09 7.54
C TYR A 426 -2.91 -6.75 6.36
N ARG A 427 -2.78 -7.68 5.43
CA ARG A 427 -2.13 -7.49 4.13
C ARG A 427 -3.06 -7.81 2.99
N LEU A 428 -3.06 -6.94 2.00
CA LEU A 428 -3.82 -7.18 0.79
C LEU A 428 -3.08 -8.18 -0.11
N LEU A 429 -3.78 -9.27 -0.45
CA LEU A 429 -3.30 -10.34 -1.30
C LEU A 429 -4.27 -10.58 -2.45
N THR A 430 -3.78 -11.12 -3.57
CA THR A 430 -4.65 -11.49 -4.70
C THR A 430 -5.74 -12.49 -4.30
N SER A 431 -5.47 -13.37 -3.32
CA SER A 431 -6.44 -14.37 -2.84
C SER A 431 -7.63 -13.77 -2.07
N ARG A 432 -7.56 -12.51 -1.64
CA ARG A 432 -8.66 -11.84 -0.93
C ARG A 432 -9.75 -11.31 -1.86
N ALA A 433 -9.44 -11.14 -3.14
CA ALA A 433 -10.39 -10.66 -4.14
C ALA A 433 -11.06 -11.83 -4.86
N GLU A 434 -12.37 -11.88 -4.83
CA GLU A 434 -13.20 -12.86 -5.53
C GLU A 434 -13.24 -12.58 -7.03
N TYR A 435 -13.24 -11.31 -7.40
CA TYR A 435 -13.48 -10.82 -8.76
C TYR A 435 -12.20 -10.37 -9.48
N ARG A 436 -11.08 -11.11 -9.31
CA ARG A 436 -9.75 -10.70 -9.80
C ARG A 436 -9.68 -10.35 -11.28
N LEU A 437 -10.49 -11.00 -12.13
CA LEU A 437 -10.51 -10.72 -13.56
C LEU A 437 -11.19 -9.36 -13.88
N LEU A 438 -12.06 -8.87 -13.00
CA LEU A 438 -12.62 -7.51 -13.10
C LEU A 438 -11.61 -6.48 -12.57
N LEU A 439 -10.88 -6.83 -11.49
CA LEU A 439 -9.99 -5.93 -10.74
C LEU A 439 -8.55 -6.03 -11.25
N ARG A 440 -8.29 -5.63 -12.50
CA ARG A 440 -6.96 -5.77 -13.09
C ARG A 440 -6.13 -4.50 -12.94
N HIS A 441 -4.82 -4.67 -13.03
CA HIS A 441 -3.84 -3.59 -13.07
C HIS A 441 -4.05 -2.65 -14.27
N ASP A 442 -4.36 -3.23 -15.42
CA ASP A 442 -4.47 -2.54 -16.70
C ASP A 442 -5.78 -1.74 -16.88
N ASN A 443 -6.82 -2.01 -16.09
CA ASN A 443 -8.14 -1.40 -16.24
C ASN A 443 -8.58 -0.55 -15.05
N ALA A 444 -7.69 -0.19 -14.14
CA ALA A 444 -8.07 0.56 -12.93
C ALA A 444 -8.67 1.93 -13.28
N ASP A 445 -8.17 2.60 -14.32
CA ASP A 445 -8.72 3.85 -14.83
C ASP A 445 -10.15 3.69 -15.34
N LEU A 446 -10.42 2.65 -16.14
CA LEU A 446 -11.74 2.37 -16.69
C LEU A 446 -12.80 2.11 -15.61
N ARG A 447 -12.35 1.64 -14.43
CA ARG A 447 -13.21 1.38 -13.26
C ARG A 447 -13.41 2.60 -12.37
N LEU A 448 -12.37 3.44 -12.17
CA LEU A 448 -12.33 4.37 -11.05
C LEU A 448 -12.15 5.84 -11.41
N THR A 449 -11.68 6.20 -12.60
CA THR A 449 -11.42 7.61 -12.96
C THR A 449 -12.68 8.46 -12.90
N GLU A 450 -13.86 7.90 -13.24
CA GLU A 450 -15.13 8.61 -13.12
C GLU A 450 -15.49 8.93 -11.67
N TYR A 451 -15.20 8.01 -10.72
CA TYR A 451 -15.37 8.28 -9.29
C TYR A 451 -14.42 9.38 -8.82
N GLY A 452 -13.15 9.32 -9.22
CA GLY A 452 -12.16 10.35 -8.90
C GLY A 452 -12.56 11.74 -9.43
N TYR A 453 -13.09 11.80 -10.65
CA TYR A 453 -13.59 13.04 -11.25
C TYR A 453 -14.78 13.61 -10.47
N LYS A 454 -15.81 12.80 -10.20
CA LYS A 454 -16.98 13.19 -9.39
C LYS A 454 -16.59 13.65 -7.98
N ALA A 455 -15.56 13.06 -7.40
CA ALA A 455 -15.01 13.46 -6.12
C ALA A 455 -14.11 14.71 -6.19
N GLY A 456 -13.95 15.35 -7.36
CA GLY A 456 -13.13 16.54 -7.53
C GLY A 456 -11.61 16.31 -7.45
N MET A 457 -11.16 15.06 -7.60
CA MET A 457 -9.75 14.67 -7.52
C MET A 457 -9.04 14.73 -8.89
N ILE A 458 -9.76 14.51 -9.97
CA ILE A 458 -9.26 14.43 -11.34
C ILE A 458 -9.55 15.74 -12.07
N SER A 459 -8.59 16.30 -12.79
CA SER A 459 -8.76 17.49 -13.62
C SER A 459 -9.63 17.21 -14.84
N GLU A 460 -10.28 18.26 -15.37
CA GLU A 460 -11.06 18.18 -16.60
C GLU A 460 -10.24 17.63 -17.77
N GLU A 461 -9.00 18.09 -17.94
CA GLU A 461 -8.11 17.61 -19.00
C GLU A 461 -7.86 16.10 -18.92
N ARG A 462 -7.53 15.59 -17.72
CA ARG A 462 -7.30 14.16 -17.51
C ARG A 462 -8.57 13.35 -17.72
N TYR A 463 -9.71 13.89 -17.31
CA TYR A 463 -11.02 13.22 -17.52
C TYR A 463 -11.40 13.17 -18.99
N GLN A 464 -11.10 14.19 -19.79
CA GLN A 464 -11.34 14.15 -21.25
C GLN A 464 -10.45 13.09 -21.93
N LYS A 465 -9.16 12.99 -21.60
CA LYS A 465 -8.26 11.93 -22.09
C LYS A 465 -8.79 10.52 -21.74
N PHE A 466 -9.32 10.36 -20.53
CA PHE A 466 -9.96 9.12 -20.11
C PHE A 466 -11.22 8.79 -20.94
N LYS A 467 -12.09 9.76 -21.19
CA LYS A 467 -13.28 9.56 -22.03
C LYS A 467 -12.91 9.15 -23.45
N GLU A 468 -11.92 9.82 -24.04
CA GLU A 468 -11.43 9.48 -25.37
C GLU A 468 -10.90 8.04 -25.44
N LYS A 469 -10.07 7.64 -24.48
CA LYS A 469 -9.57 6.25 -24.36
C LYS A 469 -10.73 5.25 -24.28
N LYS A 470 -11.72 5.50 -23.44
CA LYS A 470 -12.89 4.65 -23.26
C LYS A 470 -13.69 4.51 -24.55
N GLU A 471 -13.96 5.61 -25.23
CA GLU A 471 -14.66 5.64 -26.53
C GLU A 471 -13.86 4.91 -27.61
N ASN A 472 -12.54 5.08 -27.67
CA ASN A 472 -11.68 4.38 -28.60
C ASN A 472 -11.76 2.87 -28.41
N ILE A 473 -11.72 2.37 -27.16
CA ILE A 473 -11.86 0.93 -26.88
C ILE A 473 -13.25 0.41 -27.32
N GLU A 474 -14.33 1.14 -27.01
CA GLU A 474 -15.68 0.76 -27.40
C GLU A 474 -15.85 0.72 -28.93
N ASN A 475 -15.29 1.69 -29.65
CA ASN A 475 -15.32 1.74 -31.10
C ASN A 475 -14.47 0.61 -31.72
N LEU A 476 -13.27 0.35 -31.18
CA LEU A 476 -12.42 -0.76 -31.59
C LEU A 476 -13.14 -2.10 -31.47
N LEU A 477 -13.83 -2.34 -30.35
CA LEU A 477 -14.64 -3.56 -30.16
C LEU A 477 -15.77 -3.70 -31.20
N LYS A 478 -16.40 -2.58 -31.62
CA LYS A 478 -17.42 -2.59 -32.70
C LYS A 478 -16.78 -2.93 -34.06
N ILE A 479 -15.65 -2.31 -34.39
CA ILE A 479 -14.93 -2.51 -35.63
C ILE A 479 -14.48 -3.96 -35.77
N LEU A 480 -13.91 -4.56 -34.72
CA LEU A 480 -13.46 -5.95 -34.70
C LEU A 480 -14.55 -6.98 -34.99
N LYS A 481 -15.84 -6.64 -34.80
CA LYS A 481 -16.98 -7.49 -35.18
C LYS A 481 -17.27 -7.46 -36.69
N THR A 482 -16.80 -6.44 -37.41
CA THR A 482 -17.15 -6.21 -38.82
C THR A 482 -15.98 -6.44 -39.78
N ILE A 483 -14.77 -6.07 -39.39
CA ILE A 483 -13.57 -6.27 -40.23
C ILE A 483 -13.31 -7.77 -40.48
N LYS A 484 -12.75 -8.08 -41.64
CA LYS A 484 -12.38 -9.46 -42.02
C LYS A 484 -10.87 -9.63 -42.02
N VAL A 485 -10.42 -10.68 -41.32
CA VAL A 485 -9.05 -11.17 -41.27
C VAL A 485 -9.11 -12.64 -41.62
N ASP A 486 -8.43 -13.06 -42.68
CA ASP A 486 -8.45 -14.46 -43.16
C ASP A 486 -9.86 -15.05 -43.32
N LYS A 487 -10.78 -14.28 -43.90
CA LYS A 487 -12.21 -14.62 -44.12
C LYS A 487 -13.08 -14.74 -42.85
N ILE A 488 -12.53 -14.56 -41.67
CA ILE A 488 -13.29 -14.50 -40.39
C ILE A 488 -13.33 -13.09 -39.84
N THR A 489 -14.17 -12.81 -38.83
CA THR A 489 -14.18 -11.51 -38.18
C THR A 489 -12.93 -11.31 -37.34
N GLY A 490 -12.48 -10.06 -37.18
CA GLY A 490 -11.36 -9.71 -36.29
C GLY A 490 -11.59 -10.21 -34.85
N GLU A 491 -12.82 -10.11 -34.34
CA GLU A 491 -13.21 -10.69 -33.05
C GLU A 491 -12.94 -12.20 -32.99
N THR A 492 -13.37 -12.97 -34.01
CA THR A 492 -13.15 -14.42 -34.07
C THR A 492 -11.66 -14.75 -34.21
N TYR A 493 -10.91 -13.94 -34.95
CA TYR A 493 -9.47 -14.08 -35.08
C TYR A 493 -8.75 -13.93 -33.74
N ILE A 494 -9.04 -12.84 -32.99
CA ILE A 494 -8.40 -12.53 -31.69
C ILE A 494 -8.76 -13.57 -30.61
N LYS A 495 -9.98 -14.13 -30.64
CA LYS A 495 -10.42 -15.15 -29.66
C LYS A 495 -9.62 -16.47 -29.76
N ARG A 496 -8.86 -16.70 -30.81
CA ARG A 496 -7.95 -17.84 -30.90
C ARG A 496 -6.73 -17.65 -29.98
N PRO A 497 -6.32 -18.65 -29.20
CA PRO A 497 -5.24 -18.51 -28.21
C PRO A 497 -3.90 -18.04 -28.80
N GLU A 498 -3.58 -18.49 -30.01
CA GLU A 498 -2.33 -18.19 -30.73
C GLU A 498 -2.26 -16.79 -31.34
N ASN A 499 -3.39 -16.14 -31.54
CA ASN A 499 -3.48 -14.84 -32.20
C ASN A 499 -3.52 -13.68 -31.20
N THR A 500 -3.04 -12.51 -31.61
CA THR A 500 -3.09 -11.27 -30.84
C THR A 500 -3.72 -10.15 -31.67
N ILE A 501 -4.19 -9.11 -31.01
CA ILE A 501 -4.70 -7.92 -31.70
C ILE A 501 -3.58 -7.18 -32.45
N PHE A 502 -2.34 -7.34 -32.00
CA PHE A 502 -1.18 -6.73 -32.63
C PHE A 502 -0.86 -7.32 -34.01
N ASP A 503 -1.33 -8.54 -34.32
CA ASP A 503 -1.15 -9.19 -35.61
C ASP A 503 -2.03 -8.55 -36.69
N ILE A 504 -3.02 -7.75 -36.34
CA ILE A 504 -4.03 -7.20 -37.26
C ILE A 504 -4.13 -5.67 -37.20
N THR A 505 -3.13 -5.00 -36.66
CA THR A 505 -3.14 -3.52 -36.53
C THR A 505 -3.23 -2.82 -37.88
N ASP A 506 -2.70 -3.41 -38.96
CA ASP A 506 -2.67 -2.84 -40.31
C ASP A 506 -4.03 -2.79 -41.01
N VAL A 507 -5.03 -3.54 -40.50
CA VAL A 507 -6.38 -3.55 -41.05
C VAL A 507 -7.38 -2.75 -40.21
N LEU A 508 -6.91 -2.08 -39.15
CA LEU A 508 -7.73 -1.22 -38.32
C LEU A 508 -7.96 0.14 -39.00
N ASP A 509 -9.05 0.82 -38.64
CA ASP A 509 -9.47 2.10 -39.20
C ASP A 509 -8.57 3.27 -38.83
N LYS A 510 -7.88 3.18 -37.73
CA LYS A 510 -6.91 4.17 -37.22
C LYS A 510 -5.85 3.53 -36.34
N LYS A 511 -4.85 4.32 -35.98
CA LYS A 511 -3.84 3.91 -34.99
C LYS A 511 -4.40 4.03 -33.57
N TYR A 512 -4.40 2.93 -32.85
CA TYR A 512 -4.77 2.84 -31.42
C TYR A 512 -3.51 2.77 -30.55
N THR A 513 -3.63 3.22 -29.29
CA THR A 513 -2.56 3.06 -28.32
C THR A 513 -2.40 1.59 -27.92
N LYS A 514 -1.22 1.22 -27.43
CA LYS A 514 -0.97 -0.14 -26.91
C LYS A 514 -1.97 -0.55 -25.83
N GLU A 515 -2.29 0.36 -24.92
CA GLU A 515 -3.25 0.12 -23.84
C GLU A 515 -4.67 -0.13 -24.38
N GLU A 516 -5.12 0.63 -25.38
CA GLU A 516 -6.44 0.43 -25.99
C GLU A 516 -6.52 -0.93 -26.69
N LEU A 517 -5.47 -1.33 -27.41
CA LEU A 517 -5.37 -2.65 -28.05
C LEU A 517 -5.38 -3.78 -27.01
N GLU A 518 -4.54 -3.70 -25.99
CA GLU A 518 -4.50 -4.70 -24.91
C GLU A 518 -5.85 -4.84 -24.20
N GLN A 519 -6.57 -3.73 -23.93
CA GLN A 519 -7.89 -3.78 -23.31
C GLN A 519 -8.91 -4.49 -24.22
N ALA A 520 -8.96 -4.15 -25.50
CA ALA A 520 -9.87 -4.81 -26.45
C ALA A 520 -9.58 -6.32 -26.55
N GLU A 521 -8.31 -6.71 -26.63
CA GLU A 521 -7.91 -8.13 -26.66
C GLU A 521 -8.37 -8.88 -25.40
N ILE A 522 -8.12 -8.31 -24.20
CA ILE A 522 -8.51 -8.93 -22.92
C ILE A 522 -10.02 -9.08 -22.84
N ILE A 523 -10.78 -8.03 -23.19
CA ILE A 523 -12.23 -8.07 -23.18
C ILE A 523 -12.76 -9.19 -24.08
N LEU A 524 -12.22 -9.34 -25.29
CA LEU A 524 -12.67 -10.37 -26.24
C LEU A 524 -12.27 -11.79 -25.80
N LYS A 525 -11.02 -11.99 -25.40
CA LYS A 525 -10.52 -13.33 -24.99
C LYS A 525 -11.18 -13.85 -23.73
N TYR A 526 -11.51 -12.96 -22.80
CA TYR A 526 -12.11 -13.34 -21.50
C TYR A 526 -13.60 -13.02 -21.39
N GLU A 527 -14.27 -12.66 -22.47
CA GLU A 527 -15.67 -12.23 -22.50
C GLU A 527 -16.61 -13.16 -21.71
N GLY A 528 -16.52 -14.45 -21.94
CA GLY A 528 -17.38 -15.44 -21.26
C GLY A 528 -17.16 -15.50 -19.76
N TYR A 529 -15.89 -15.41 -19.31
CA TYR A 529 -15.53 -15.38 -17.90
C TYR A 529 -15.96 -14.08 -17.23
N ILE A 530 -15.74 -12.93 -17.89
CA ILE A 530 -16.15 -11.62 -17.39
C ILE A 530 -17.66 -11.59 -17.17
N LYS A 531 -18.48 -11.96 -18.18
CA LYS A 531 -19.95 -12.01 -18.07
C LYS A 531 -20.43 -12.94 -16.93
N LYS A 532 -19.76 -14.06 -16.73
CA LYS A 532 -20.08 -14.97 -15.63
C LYS A 532 -19.84 -14.33 -14.27
N ILE A 533 -18.67 -13.69 -14.11
CA ILE A 533 -18.26 -13.03 -12.85
C ILE A 533 -19.18 -11.83 -12.56
N GLU A 534 -19.54 -11.03 -13.56
CA GLU A 534 -20.45 -9.91 -13.41
C GLU A 534 -21.83 -10.35 -12.91
N LYS A 535 -22.40 -11.42 -13.50
CA LYS A 535 -23.66 -12.02 -13.03
C LYS A 535 -23.57 -12.53 -11.60
N GLU A 536 -22.44 -13.11 -11.21
CA GLU A 536 -22.21 -13.58 -9.84
C GLU A 536 -22.12 -12.40 -8.86
N ALA A 537 -21.39 -11.36 -9.22
CA ALA A 537 -21.30 -10.13 -8.44
C ALA A 537 -22.67 -9.47 -8.25
N GLU A 538 -23.46 -9.33 -9.31
CA GLU A 538 -24.85 -8.80 -9.23
C GLU A 538 -25.74 -9.65 -8.31
N ARG A 539 -25.59 -10.98 -8.39
CA ARG A 539 -26.34 -11.90 -7.52
C ARG A 539 -25.96 -11.70 -6.06
N MET A 540 -24.65 -11.58 -5.75
CA MET A 540 -24.18 -11.36 -4.38
C MET A 540 -24.67 -10.02 -3.84
N LEU A 541 -24.59 -8.95 -4.61
CA LEU A 541 -25.13 -7.63 -4.22
C LEU A 541 -26.63 -7.68 -3.89
N LYS A 542 -27.42 -8.45 -4.65
CA LYS A 542 -28.85 -8.64 -4.32
C LYS A 542 -29.06 -9.39 -3.02
N LEU A 543 -28.17 -10.32 -2.67
CA LEU A 543 -28.24 -11.04 -1.40
C LEU A 543 -27.90 -10.16 -0.19
N GLU A 544 -27.02 -9.16 -0.34
CA GLU A 544 -26.70 -8.21 0.73
C GLU A 544 -27.91 -7.37 1.18
N TYR A 545 -28.87 -7.10 0.28
CA TYR A 545 -30.11 -6.40 0.61
C TYR A 545 -31.24 -7.33 1.11
N LYS A 546 -31.02 -8.65 1.14
CA LYS A 546 -32.02 -9.61 1.63
C LYS A 546 -32.11 -9.51 3.15
N LYS A 547 -33.28 -9.11 3.65
CA LYS A 547 -33.52 -9.08 5.10
C LYS A 547 -33.44 -10.49 5.68
N ILE A 548 -32.71 -10.63 6.77
CA ILE A 548 -32.69 -11.84 7.59
C ILE A 548 -34.04 -11.88 8.34
N PRO A 549 -34.79 -13.00 8.33
CA PRO A 549 -36.00 -13.14 9.12
C PRO A 549 -35.73 -12.89 10.62
N GLU A 550 -36.65 -12.20 11.30
CA GLU A 550 -36.49 -11.87 12.73
C GLU A 550 -36.52 -13.12 13.63
N ASP A 551 -37.09 -14.21 13.14
CA ASP A 551 -37.24 -15.52 13.83
C ASP A 551 -36.13 -16.51 13.51
N ILE A 552 -35.02 -16.06 12.90
CA ILE A 552 -33.90 -16.95 12.58
C ILE A 552 -33.20 -17.42 13.86
N ASP A 553 -33.07 -18.70 14.01
CA ASP A 553 -32.32 -19.32 15.10
C ASP A 553 -30.85 -19.48 14.69
N TYR A 554 -29.98 -18.69 15.28
CA TYR A 554 -28.54 -18.70 14.97
C TYR A 554 -27.77 -19.86 15.60
N ASP A 555 -28.42 -20.62 16.51
CA ASP A 555 -27.82 -21.77 17.19
C ASP A 555 -28.10 -23.11 16.46
N LYS A 556 -28.85 -23.04 15.37
CA LYS A 556 -29.10 -24.14 14.43
C LYS A 556 -28.37 -23.98 13.12
#